data_308dcd334b894e4284d53f0b23725652
#
_entry.id   308dcd334b894e4284d53f0b23725652
#
_cell.length_a   1.000
_cell.length_b   1.000
_cell.length_c   1.000
_cell.angle_alpha   90.00
_cell.angle_beta   90.00
_cell.angle_gamma   90.00
#
_symmetry.space_group_name_H-M   'P 1'
#
loop_
_entity.id
_entity.type
_entity.pdbx_description
1 polymer ?
#
loop_
_entity_poly.entity_id
_entity_poly.type
_entity_poly.pdbx_seq_one_letter_code
_entity_poly.pdbx_strand_id
1 'polypeptide(L)'
;MQAESALGCPNCQEKLAASGEPEMLLKCTACRQEYAVEGQMPVLLRREDAVRLREFARQYREDRLREGWQPPTRQQALGLPYSKPAGTPALYWEVRRQSFCALMGVLAREGPTPAHGPAADLGAGTGWLSYRLAQIGFEVLAVDASRDVDWGLGAAERHYLSRVRFQPVLGDLQYPPLQRGRLGLIVFNASLHYASDLEGTLLRAARALKPVGRIIILDSPITRRPFPGTGRGDRHLGRQELNQALLAAGLSPRWISVRRGVRWWRHQVKGIVRHNAIFSFPMVIADLQP
;
A
#
# COMPACT_ATOMS: atom_id res chain seq x y z
N MET A 1 -9.46 5.82 -18.87
CA MET A 1 -8.51 6.66 -18.07
C MET A 1 -7.16 5.96 -18.01
N GLN A 2 -6.03 6.68 -17.80
CA GLN A 2 -4.69 6.05 -17.80
C GLN A 2 -4.51 5.05 -16.64
N ALA A 3 -5.17 5.25 -15.49
CA ALA A 3 -5.14 4.31 -14.38
C ALA A 3 -5.70 2.93 -14.75
N GLU A 4 -6.80 2.87 -15.51
CA GLU A 4 -7.35 1.60 -15.99
C GLU A 4 -6.38 0.89 -16.95
N SER A 5 -5.60 1.64 -17.72
CA SER A 5 -4.55 1.09 -18.60
C SER A 5 -3.33 0.55 -17.84
N ALA A 6 -3.24 0.83 -16.53
CA ALA A 6 -2.18 0.33 -15.67
C ALA A 6 -2.58 -0.94 -14.89
N LEU A 7 -3.86 -1.36 -14.97
CA LEU A 7 -4.29 -2.65 -14.44
C LEU A 7 -3.67 -3.79 -15.22
N GLY A 8 -3.18 -4.78 -14.50
CA GLY A 8 -2.57 -5.99 -15.05
C GLY A 8 -3.07 -7.25 -14.40
N CYS A 9 -2.88 -8.36 -15.07
CA CYS A 9 -3.21 -9.68 -14.56
C CYS A 9 -2.34 -10.01 -13.34
N PRO A 10 -2.89 -10.37 -12.17
CA PRO A 10 -2.09 -10.73 -11.00
C PRO A 10 -1.22 -11.98 -11.20
N ASN A 11 -1.56 -12.85 -12.19
CA ASN A 11 -0.76 -14.03 -12.49
C ASN A 11 0.48 -13.74 -13.34
N CYS A 12 0.37 -12.85 -14.35
CA CYS A 12 1.44 -12.64 -15.33
C CYS A 12 1.79 -11.18 -15.62
N GLN A 13 1.06 -10.24 -15.03
CA GLN A 13 1.22 -8.78 -15.19
C GLN A 13 0.98 -8.26 -16.63
N GLU A 14 0.33 -9.07 -17.45
CA GLU A 14 -0.05 -8.68 -18.81
C GLU A 14 -1.39 -7.91 -18.80
N LYS A 15 -1.68 -7.25 -19.92
CA LYS A 15 -2.87 -6.42 -20.11
C LYS A 15 -4.16 -7.19 -19.86
N LEU A 16 -5.11 -6.51 -19.22
CA LEU A 16 -6.50 -6.94 -19.09
C LEU A 16 -7.36 -6.23 -20.15
N ALA A 17 -8.28 -6.96 -20.76
CA ALA A 17 -9.26 -6.45 -21.69
C ALA A 17 -10.67 -6.68 -21.13
N ALA A 18 -11.57 -5.73 -21.30
CA ALA A 18 -12.97 -5.91 -20.97
C ALA A 18 -13.58 -7.00 -21.85
N SER A 19 -14.38 -7.88 -21.26
CA SER A 19 -15.11 -8.94 -21.95
C SER A 19 -16.41 -9.24 -21.19
N GLY A 20 -17.41 -9.76 -21.90
CA GLY A 20 -18.68 -10.19 -21.30
C GLY A 20 -19.78 -9.13 -21.34
N GLU A 21 -20.96 -9.60 -21.64
CA GLU A 21 -22.25 -8.95 -21.45
C GLU A 21 -23.21 -10.03 -20.93
N PRO A 22 -24.10 -9.78 -19.94
CA PRO A 22 -24.38 -8.48 -19.31
C PRO A 22 -23.43 -8.12 -18.16
N GLU A 23 -22.57 -9.05 -17.68
CA GLU A 23 -21.63 -8.82 -16.58
C GLU A 23 -20.27 -8.42 -17.12
N MET A 24 -19.74 -7.31 -16.61
CA MET A 24 -18.40 -6.86 -17.00
C MET A 24 -17.34 -7.78 -16.38
N LEU A 25 -16.56 -8.42 -17.24
CA LEU A 25 -15.38 -9.21 -16.85
C LEU A 25 -14.12 -8.55 -17.40
N LEU A 26 -13.02 -8.80 -16.72
CA LEU A 26 -11.67 -8.47 -17.21
C LEU A 26 -10.94 -9.77 -17.56
N LYS A 27 -10.52 -9.92 -18.80
CA LYS A 27 -9.82 -11.09 -19.30
C LYS A 27 -8.37 -10.78 -19.61
N CYS A 28 -7.46 -11.59 -19.11
CA CYS A 28 -6.05 -11.46 -19.44
C CYS A 28 -5.80 -11.84 -20.90
N THR A 29 -5.09 -10.96 -21.62
CA THR A 29 -4.80 -11.16 -23.05
C THR A 29 -3.79 -12.30 -23.27
N ALA A 30 -2.97 -12.63 -22.26
CA ALA A 30 -1.95 -13.68 -22.35
C ALA A 30 -2.42 -15.01 -21.74
N CYS A 31 -2.66 -15.06 -20.41
CA CYS A 31 -2.98 -16.32 -19.74
C CYS A 31 -4.48 -16.67 -19.75
N ARG A 32 -5.32 -15.82 -20.34
CA ARG A 32 -6.78 -16.01 -20.51
C ARG A 32 -7.60 -16.07 -19.21
N GLN A 33 -6.97 -15.84 -18.05
CA GLN A 33 -7.69 -15.80 -16.78
C GLN A 33 -8.70 -14.66 -16.79
N GLU A 34 -9.89 -14.94 -16.26
CA GLU A 34 -11.01 -13.99 -16.16
C GLU A 34 -11.20 -13.56 -14.71
N TYR A 35 -11.59 -12.29 -14.55
CA TYR A 35 -11.77 -11.61 -13.26
C TYR A 35 -13.07 -10.83 -13.29
N ALA A 36 -13.84 -10.88 -12.21
CA ALA A 36 -15.07 -10.14 -12.08
C ALA A 36 -14.82 -8.65 -11.82
N VAL A 37 -15.79 -7.82 -12.21
CA VAL A 37 -15.90 -6.43 -11.77
C VAL A 37 -17.20 -6.29 -10.98
N GLU A 38 -17.09 -6.06 -9.69
CA GLU A 38 -18.24 -5.93 -8.80
C GLU A 38 -18.56 -4.45 -8.55
N GLY A 39 -19.61 -3.96 -9.16
CA GLY A 39 -19.91 -2.53 -9.24
C GLY A 39 -18.85 -1.80 -10.06
N GLN A 40 -18.05 -0.94 -9.43
CA GLN A 40 -16.92 -0.24 -10.08
C GLN A 40 -15.56 -0.78 -9.62
N MET A 41 -15.53 -1.87 -8.85
CA MET A 41 -14.32 -2.42 -8.26
C MET A 41 -13.90 -3.71 -8.97
N PRO A 42 -12.79 -3.73 -9.70
CA PRO A 42 -12.18 -4.96 -10.21
C PRO A 42 -11.75 -5.88 -9.07
N VAL A 43 -12.08 -7.17 -9.19
CA VAL A 43 -11.68 -8.23 -8.25
C VAL A 43 -10.56 -9.02 -8.87
N LEU A 44 -9.33 -8.55 -8.67
CA LEU A 44 -8.11 -9.07 -9.30
C LEU A 44 -7.31 -9.91 -8.29
N LEU A 45 -7.95 -10.99 -7.80
CA LEU A 45 -7.35 -11.96 -6.89
C LEU A 45 -7.02 -13.26 -7.64
N ARG A 46 -5.89 -13.85 -7.33
CA ARG A 46 -5.60 -15.21 -7.79
C ARG A 46 -6.52 -16.19 -7.02
N ARG A 47 -7.00 -17.22 -7.70
CA ARG A 47 -7.94 -18.19 -7.10
C ARG A 47 -7.35 -18.87 -5.86
N GLU A 48 -6.07 -19.25 -5.92
CA GLU A 48 -5.36 -19.89 -4.83
C GLU A 48 -5.20 -19.00 -3.58
N ASP A 49 -5.22 -17.68 -3.72
CA ASP A 49 -5.03 -16.75 -2.62
C ASP A 49 -6.35 -16.27 -2.00
N ALA A 50 -7.47 -16.47 -2.67
CA ALA A 50 -8.75 -15.90 -2.29
C ALA A 50 -9.22 -16.29 -0.86
N VAL A 51 -8.96 -17.54 -0.45
CA VAL A 51 -9.32 -18.01 0.91
C VAL A 51 -8.42 -17.36 1.95
N ARG A 52 -7.11 -17.37 1.72
CA ARG A 52 -6.10 -16.78 2.61
C ARG A 52 -6.36 -15.27 2.82
N LEU A 53 -6.67 -14.55 1.75
CA LEU A 53 -6.89 -13.11 1.82
C LEU A 53 -8.21 -12.74 2.50
N ARG A 54 -9.27 -13.53 2.31
CA ARG A 54 -10.52 -13.34 3.07
C ARG A 54 -10.30 -13.56 4.57
N GLU A 55 -9.54 -14.59 4.94
CA GLU A 55 -9.22 -14.84 6.34
C GLU A 55 -8.36 -13.73 6.92
N PHE A 56 -7.35 -13.26 6.18
CA PHE A 56 -6.54 -12.10 6.56
C PHE A 56 -7.41 -10.86 6.81
N ALA A 57 -8.32 -10.53 5.88
CA ALA A 57 -9.20 -9.37 6.00
C ALA A 57 -10.12 -9.47 7.23
N ARG A 58 -10.68 -10.67 7.50
CA ARG A 58 -11.48 -10.95 8.69
C ARG A 58 -10.66 -10.74 9.96
N GLN A 59 -9.49 -11.35 10.04
CA GLN A 59 -8.58 -11.25 11.20
C GLN A 59 -8.15 -9.78 11.43
N TYR A 60 -7.80 -9.08 10.38
CA TYR A 60 -7.41 -7.66 10.47
C TYR A 60 -8.52 -6.81 11.08
N ARG A 61 -9.78 -7.00 10.63
CA ARG A 61 -10.94 -6.31 11.20
C ARG A 61 -11.11 -6.62 12.68
N GLU A 62 -11.07 -7.90 13.05
CA GLU A 62 -11.23 -8.33 14.44
C GLU A 62 -10.16 -7.74 15.36
N ASP A 63 -8.92 -7.66 14.86
CA ASP A 63 -7.82 -7.07 15.61
C ASP A 63 -8.03 -5.57 15.84
N ARG A 64 -8.51 -4.82 14.83
CA ARG A 64 -8.84 -3.40 14.99
C ARG A 64 -9.93 -3.19 16.04
N LEU A 65 -10.98 -4.00 16.01
CA LEU A 65 -12.05 -3.96 17.01
C LEU A 65 -11.55 -4.31 18.43
N ARG A 66 -10.73 -5.35 18.54
CA ARG A 66 -10.13 -5.77 19.83
C ARG A 66 -9.19 -4.71 20.41
N GLU A 67 -8.51 -3.97 19.56
CA GLU A 67 -7.68 -2.83 19.94
C GLU A 67 -8.49 -1.57 20.30
N GLY A 68 -9.80 -1.62 20.18
CA GLY A 68 -10.71 -0.53 20.50
C GLY A 68 -10.75 0.59 19.44
N TRP A 69 -10.26 0.31 18.23
CA TRP A 69 -10.33 1.28 17.15
C TRP A 69 -11.76 1.49 16.71
N GLN A 70 -12.09 2.74 16.40
CA GLN A 70 -13.39 3.09 15.85
C GLN A 70 -13.24 3.56 14.39
N PRO A 71 -14.20 3.21 13.52
CA PRO A 71 -14.21 3.73 12.17
C PRO A 71 -14.20 5.26 12.16
N PRO A 72 -13.44 5.90 11.27
CA PRO A 72 -13.42 7.35 11.19
C PRO A 72 -14.77 7.89 10.73
N THR A 73 -15.23 8.99 11.31
CA THR A 73 -16.28 9.80 10.71
C THR A 73 -15.81 10.33 9.35
N ARG A 74 -16.74 10.75 8.49
CA ARG A 74 -16.39 11.33 7.18
C ARG A 74 -15.42 12.52 7.33
N GLN A 75 -15.65 13.40 8.29
CA GLN A 75 -14.78 14.54 8.56
C GLN A 75 -13.37 14.08 8.97
N GLN A 76 -13.27 13.10 9.85
CA GLN A 76 -11.98 12.53 10.27
C GLN A 76 -11.27 11.87 9.09
N ALA A 77 -11.98 11.07 8.29
CA ALA A 77 -11.42 10.42 7.11
C ALA A 77 -10.82 11.43 6.13
N LEU A 78 -11.60 12.47 5.76
CA LEU A 78 -11.13 13.53 4.87
C LEU A 78 -9.96 14.33 5.46
N GLY A 79 -9.81 14.37 6.78
CA GLY A 79 -8.71 15.03 7.48
C GLY A 79 -7.44 14.19 7.61
N LEU A 80 -7.46 12.88 7.31
CA LEU A 80 -6.28 12.03 7.43
C LEU A 80 -5.13 12.50 6.52
N PRO A 81 -3.89 12.43 6.97
CA PRO A 81 -3.37 11.93 8.26
C PRO A 81 -3.31 13.00 9.36
N TYR A 82 -3.93 14.15 9.20
CA TYR A 82 -3.92 15.27 10.17
C TYR A 82 -4.99 15.13 11.27
N SER A 83 -6.04 14.37 11.02
CA SER A 83 -7.06 14.01 11.99
C SER A 83 -6.66 12.73 12.76
N LYS A 84 -7.38 12.45 13.84
CA LYS A 84 -7.19 11.27 14.65
C LYS A 84 -8.55 10.59 14.89
N PRO A 85 -8.83 9.45 14.28
CA PRO A 85 -10.00 8.63 14.61
C PRO A 85 -9.98 8.18 16.06
N ALA A 86 -11.16 8.04 16.67
CA ALA A 86 -11.30 7.60 18.04
C ALA A 86 -10.77 6.17 18.24
N GLY A 87 -10.32 5.85 19.46
CA GLY A 87 -9.76 4.54 19.79
C GLY A 87 -8.34 4.28 19.24
N THR A 88 -7.84 5.09 18.30
CA THR A 88 -6.49 4.90 17.76
C THR A 88 -5.42 5.46 18.71
N PRO A 89 -4.26 4.79 18.86
CA PRO A 89 -3.16 5.32 19.66
C PRO A 89 -2.71 6.71 19.16
N ALA A 90 -2.43 7.63 20.08
CA ALA A 90 -2.07 9.01 19.74
C ALA A 90 -0.85 9.09 18.80
N LEU A 91 0.13 8.21 18.99
CA LEU A 91 1.35 8.17 18.23
C LEU A 91 1.16 7.62 16.80
N TYR A 92 0.15 6.81 16.56
CA TYR A 92 -0.10 6.15 15.29
C TYR A 92 -0.29 7.15 14.13
N TRP A 93 -1.20 8.09 14.26
CA TRP A 93 -1.46 9.11 13.25
C TRP A 93 -0.40 10.22 13.23
N GLU A 94 0.28 10.47 14.35
CA GLU A 94 1.43 11.37 14.37
C GLU A 94 2.58 10.85 13.49
N VAL A 95 2.90 9.56 13.60
CA VAL A 95 3.89 8.89 12.74
C VAL A 95 3.50 8.97 11.27
N ARG A 96 2.25 8.62 10.94
CA ARG A 96 1.73 8.69 9.56
C ARG A 96 1.76 10.09 8.97
N ARG A 97 1.38 11.10 9.77
CA ARG A 97 1.45 12.50 9.34
C ARG A 97 2.88 12.92 9.01
N GLN A 98 3.84 12.55 9.85
CA GLN A 98 5.25 12.88 9.63
C GLN A 98 5.80 12.20 8.38
N SER A 99 5.48 10.92 8.17
CA SER A 99 5.86 10.17 6.98
C SER A 99 5.20 10.74 5.72
N PHE A 100 3.93 11.11 5.79
CA PHE A 100 3.23 11.75 4.68
C PHE A 100 3.84 13.12 4.31
N CYS A 101 4.17 13.96 5.29
CA CYS A 101 4.86 15.24 5.03
C CYS A 101 6.23 15.01 4.36
N ALA A 102 6.96 13.99 4.79
CA ALA A 102 8.24 13.62 4.16
C ALA A 102 8.02 13.13 2.72
N LEU A 103 7.00 12.30 2.47
CA LEU A 103 6.62 11.86 1.13
C LEU A 103 6.29 13.05 0.22
N MET A 104 5.42 13.95 0.67
CA MET A 104 5.08 15.15 -0.12
C MET A 104 6.31 16.00 -0.42
N GLY A 105 7.22 16.13 0.53
CA GLY A 105 8.49 16.83 0.32
C GLY A 105 9.39 16.16 -0.71
N VAL A 106 9.44 14.84 -0.78
CA VAL A 106 10.18 14.09 -1.81
C VAL A 106 9.52 14.27 -3.18
N LEU A 107 8.22 14.05 -3.27
CA LEU A 107 7.49 14.19 -4.54
C LEU A 107 7.61 15.60 -5.14
N ALA A 108 7.58 16.63 -4.30
CA ALA A 108 7.72 18.02 -4.75
C ALA A 108 9.14 18.36 -5.27
N ARG A 109 10.19 17.76 -4.70
CA ARG A 109 11.58 18.08 -5.06
C ARG A 109 12.17 17.17 -6.12
N GLU A 110 11.82 15.89 -6.08
CA GLU A 110 12.52 14.84 -6.82
C GLU A 110 11.58 14.03 -7.73
N GLY A 111 10.27 14.25 -7.60
CA GLY A 111 9.26 13.41 -8.27
C GLY A 111 9.15 12.00 -7.66
N PRO A 112 8.45 11.10 -8.35
CA PRO A 112 7.74 11.35 -9.61
C PRO A 112 6.57 12.32 -9.46
N THR A 113 6.20 12.93 -10.58
CA THR A 113 5.00 13.76 -10.73
C THR A 113 3.91 12.99 -11.50
N PRO A 114 2.66 13.46 -11.52
CA PRO A 114 1.60 12.83 -12.32
C PRO A 114 1.94 12.66 -13.82
N ALA A 115 2.79 13.51 -14.36
CA ALA A 115 3.26 13.40 -15.76
C ALA A 115 4.10 12.14 -16.03
N HIS A 116 4.73 11.55 -15.00
CA HIS A 116 5.52 10.33 -15.14
C HIS A 116 4.63 9.07 -15.25
N GLY A 117 3.37 9.17 -14.88
CA GLY A 117 2.37 8.10 -15.00
C GLY A 117 1.52 7.90 -13.74
N PRO A 118 0.62 6.91 -13.79
CA PRO A 118 -0.23 6.58 -12.65
C PRO A 118 0.55 6.15 -11.42
N ALA A 119 -0.10 6.26 -10.26
CA ALA A 119 0.40 5.76 -8.98
C ALA A 119 -0.37 4.50 -8.54
N ALA A 120 0.28 3.61 -7.79
CA ALA A 120 -0.37 2.54 -7.07
C ALA A 120 -0.08 2.65 -5.57
N ASP A 121 -1.12 2.54 -4.74
CA ASP A 121 -1.07 2.44 -3.29
C ASP A 121 -1.35 0.97 -2.93
N LEU A 122 -0.30 0.22 -2.58
CA LEU A 122 -0.36 -1.22 -2.34
C LEU A 122 -0.56 -1.52 -0.85
N GLY A 123 -1.69 -2.12 -0.52
CA GLY A 123 -2.21 -2.23 0.83
C GLY A 123 -2.85 -0.91 1.27
N ALA A 124 -3.74 -0.37 0.43
CA ALA A 124 -4.33 0.96 0.59
C ALA A 124 -5.23 1.10 1.83
N GLY A 125 -5.71 -0.01 2.38
CA GLY A 125 -6.65 -0.03 3.50
C GLY A 125 -7.88 0.84 3.21
N THR A 126 -8.10 1.86 4.02
CA THR A 126 -9.22 2.80 3.83
C THR A 126 -9.07 3.75 2.64
N GLY A 127 -7.93 3.75 1.93
CA GLY A 127 -7.69 4.62 0.77
C GLY A 127 -7.31 6.06 1.09
N TRP A 128 -6.96 6.38 2.33
CA TRP A 128 -6.64 7.76 2.71
C TRP A 128 -5.41 8.32 1.96
N LEU A 129 -4.36 7.50 1.75
CA LEU A 129 -3.20 7.93 1.00
C LEU A 129 -3.53 8.04 -0.50
N SER A 130 -4.28 7.09 -1.04
CA SER A 130 -4.78 7.15 -2.42
C SER A 130 -5.56 8.45 -2.68
N TYR A 131 -6.42 8.86 -1.75
CA TYR A 131 -7.13 10.14 -1.80
C TYR A 131 -6.17 11.33 -1.84
N ARG A 132 -5.12 11.35 -1.02
CA ARG A 132 -4.11 12.43 -1.01
C ARG A 132 -3.28 12.49 -2.28
N LEU A 133 -2.87 11.35 -2.82
CA LEU A 133 -2.14 11.29 -4.09
C LEU A 133 -3.02 11.77 -5.26
N ALA A 134 -4.31 11.39 -5.26
CA ALA A 134 -5.25 11.85 -6.27
C ALA A 134 -5.52 13.37 -6.18
N GLN A 135 -5.51 13.96 -4.96
CA GLN A 135 -5.63 15.42 -4.79
C GLN A 135 -4.46 16.22 -5.42
N ILE A 136 -3.29 15.65 -5.52
CA ILE A 136 -2.13 16.28 -6.18
C ILE A 136 -1.98 15.87 -7.65
N GLY A 137 -3.04 15.25 -8.22
CA GLY A 137 -3.17 15.01 -9.65
C GLY A 137 -2.75 13.63 -10.14
N PHE A 138 -2.31 12.71 -9.29
CA PHE A 138 -2.06 11.34 -9.74
C PHE A 138 -3.38 10.62 -10.08
N GLU A 139 -3.37 9.84 -11.15
CA GLU A 139 -4.33 8.77 -11.33
C GLU A 139 -3.88 7.58 -10.47
N VAL A 140 -4.72 7.13 -9.53
CA VAL A 140 -4.31 6.19 -8.48
C VAL A 140 -5.07 4.88 -8.58
N LEU A 141 -4.34 3.77 -8.49
CA LEU A 141 -4.86 2.43 -8.20
C LEU A 141 -4.70 2.18 -6.70
N ALA A 142 -5.82 2.08 -5.97
CA ALA A 142 -5.85 1.73 -4.56
C ALA A 142 -6.05 0.21 -4.43
N VAL A 143 -4.98 -0.54 -4.19
CA VAL A 143 -5.03 -2.00 -4.14
C VAL A 143 -5.04 -2.47 -2.68
N ASP A 144 -6.04 -3.26 -2.31
CA ASP A 144 -6.13 -3.88 -0.98
C ASP A 144 -6.83 -5.24 -1.05
N ALA A 145 -6.54 -6.10 -0.09
CA ALA A 145 -7.15 -7.42 0.04
C ALA A 145 -8.54 -7.38 0.69
N SER A 146 -8.96 -6.24 1.25
CA SER A 146 -10.18 -6.09 2.03
C SER A 146 -11.15 -5.11 1.40
N ARG A 147 -12.42 -5.52 1.34
CA ARG A 147 -13.57 -4.66 0.99
C ARG A 147 -14.33 -4.18 2.22
N ASP A 148 -13.77 -4.37 3.41
CA ASP A 148 -14.43 -3.94 4.64
C ASP A 148 -14.83 -2.46 4.57
N VAL A 149 -16.05 -2.16 5.01
CA VAL A 149 -16.64 -0.81 4.90
C VAL A 149 -16.03 0.19 5.88
N ASP A 150 -15.30 -0.29 6.88
CA ASP A 150 -14.68 0.53 7.92
C ASP A 150 -13.14 0.54 7.82
N TRP A 151 -12.52 -0.58 7.41
CA TRP A 151 -11.06 -0.79 7.46
C TRP A 151 -10.43 -1.16 6.13
N GLY A 152 -11.23 -1.32 5.07
CA GLY A 152 -10.81 -1.69 3.72
C GLY A 152 -11.30 -0.70 2.66
N LEU A 153 -11.32 -1.16 1.41
CA LEU A 153 -11.70 -0.35 0.25
C LEU A 153 -13.17 0.13 0.27
N GLY A 154 -14.06 -0.51 1.04
CA GLY A 154 -15.42 0.00 1.24
C GLY A 154 -15.44 1.35 1.96
N ALA A 155 -14.46 1.63 2.82
CA ALA A 155 -14.28 2.95 3.40
C ALA A 155 -13.87 4.00 2.36
N ALA A 156 -13.12 3.60 1.32
CA ALA A 156 -12.75 4.49 0.22
C ALA A 156 -13.97 4.96 -0.57
N GLU A 157 -14.86 4.04 -0.92
CA GLU A 157 -16.13 4.34 -1.59
C GLU A 157 -16.98 5.29 -0.74
N ARG A 158 -17.09 5.02 0.55
CA ARG A 158 -17.91 5.79 1.49
C ARG A 158 -17.42 7.22 1.70
N HIS A 159 -16.09 7.45 1.76
CA HIS A 159 -15.54 8.71 2.22
C HIS A 159 -14.95 9.60 1.12
N TYR A 160 -14.36 9.02 0.07
CA TYR A 160 -13.47 9.75 -0.83
C TYR A 160 -13.95 9.85 -2.27
N LEU A 161 -14.51 8.79 -2.86
CA LEU A 161 -14.77 8.70 -4.30
C LEU A 161 -15.77 9.75 -4.82
N SER A 162 -16.62 10.29 -3.96
CA SER A 162 -17.50 11.41 -4.32
C SER A 162 -16.78 12.75 -4.48
N ARG A 163 -15.50 12.85 -4.09
CA ARG A 163 -14.71 14.09 -4.12
C ARG A 163 -13.53 14.04 -5.08
N VAL A 164 -12.86 12.91 -5.14
CA VAL A 164 -11.69 12.70 -6.01
C VAL A 164 -11.76 11.29 -6.56
N ARG A 165 -11.51 11.13 -7.85
CA ARG A 165 -11.52 9.82 -8.48
C ARG A 165 -10.17 9.13 -8.33
N PHE A 166 -10.20 7.94 -7.78
CA PHE A 166 -9.16 6.93 -7.87
C PHE A 166 -9.83 5.56 -8.01
N GLN A 167 -9.11 4.56 -8.48
CA GLN A 167 -9.67 3.24 -8.76
C GLN A 167 -9.39 2.28 -7.60
N PRO A 168 -10.39 1.91 -6.78
CA PRO A 168 -10.27 0.81 -5.84
C PRO A 168 -10.16 -0.52 -6.61
N VAL A 169 -9.27 -1.39 -6.17
CA VAL A 169 -9.02 -2.70 -6.77
C VAL A 169 -8.85 -3.73 -5.66
N LEU A 170 -9.73 -4.72 -5.61
CA LEU A 170 -9.56 -5.85 -4.70
C LEU A 170 -8.43 -6.73 -5.23
N GLY A 171 -7.29 -6.75 -4.54
CA GLY A 171 -6.08 -7.41 -5.00
C GLY A 171 -5.09 -7.70 -3.88
N ASP A 172 -4.12 -8.57 -4.15
CA ASP A 172 -3.02 -8.89 -3.24
C ASP A 172 -1.81 -8.00 -3.51
N LEU A 173 -1.25 -7.37 -2.49
CA LEU A 173 -0.01 -6.61 -2.61
C LEU A 173 1.19 -7.48 -3.04
N GLN A 174 1.15 -8.79 -2.78
CA GLN A 174 2.21 -9.72 -3.17
C GLN A 174 2.14 -10.10 -4.66
N TYR A 175 0.94 -10.11 -5.22
CA TYR A 175 0.67 -10.33 -6.64
C TYR A 175 -0.09 -9.13 -7.19
N PRO A 176 0.58 -7.94 -7.19
CA PRO A 176 -0.11 -6.70 -7.47
C PRO A 176 -0.70 -6.72 -8.89
N PRO A 177 -1.98 -6.37 -9.03
CA PRO A 177 -2.67 -6.37 -10.32
C PRO A 177 -2.26 -5.18 -11.18
N LEU A 178 -0.97 -5.07 -11.45
CA LEU A 178 -0.32 -3.97 -12.14
C LEU A 178 0.32 -4.45 -13.45
N GLN A 179 0.04 -3.75 -14.53
CA GLN A 179 0.65 -4.01 -15.83
C GLN A 179 2.11 -3.57 -15.85
N ARG A 180 2.97 -4.34 -16.51
CA ARG A 180 4.40 -4.06 -16.65
C ARG A 180 4.66 -2.71 -17.30
N GLY A 181 5.62 -1.96 -16.78
CA GLY A 181 6.11 -0.70 -17.36
C GLY A 181 5.07 0.42 -17.44
N ARG A 182 4.09 0.47 -16.54
CA ARG A 182 3.00 1.47 -16.59
C ARG A 182 3.03 2.51 -15.49
N LEU A 183 3.60 2.18 -14.34
CA LEU A 183 3.51 3.02 -13.14
C LEU A 183 4.66 4.02 -13.05
N GLY A 184 4.33 5.28 -12.71
CA GLY A 184 5.31 6.29 -12.31
C GLY A 184 5.65 6.22 -10.83
N LEU A 185 4.70 5.75 -10.00
CA LEU A 185 4.86 5.68 -8.55
C LEU A 185 4.19 4.43 -7.98
N ILE A 186 4.89 3.71 -7.11
CA ILE A 186 4.29 2.67 -6.27
C ILE A 186 4.60 2.99 -4.82
N VAL A 187 3.58 2.97 -3.96
CA VAL A 187 3.75 3.23 -2.54
C VAL A 187 3.29 2.03 -1.74
N PHE A 188 4.12 1.59 -0.79
CA PHE A 188 3.76 0.70 0.30
C PHE A 188 3.70 1.53 1.59
N ASN A 189 2.50 1.85 2.04
CA ASN A 189 2.30 2.66 3.24
C ASN A 189 1.77 1.82 4.39
N ALA A 190 2.65 1.42 5.29
CA ALA A 190 2.35 0.49 6.40
C ALA A 190 1.75 -0.84 5.92
N SER A 191 2.24 -1.36 4.81
CA SER A 191 1.68 -2.56 4.18
C SER A 191 2.72 -3.62 3.82
N LEU A 192 3.95 -3.23 3.44
CA LEU A 192 4.96 -4.19 2.95
C LEU A 192 5.32 -5.28 3.98
N HIS A 193 5.20 -5.01 5.27
CA HIS A 193 5.46 -5.98 6.34
C HIS A 193 4.43 -7.12 6.41
N TYR A 194 3.35 -7.07 5.64
CA TYR A 194 2.42 -8.18 5.44
C TYR A 194 2.82 -9.11 4.28
N ALA A 195 3.84 -8.76 3.51
CA ALA A 195 4.34 -9.63 2.45
C ALA A 195 5.11 -10.81 3.02
N SER A 196 4.65 -12.03 2.79
CA SER A 196 5.37 -13.26 3.15
C SER A 196 6.53 -13.55 2.20
N ASP A 197 6.38 -13.22 0.90
CA ASP A 197 7.40 -13.26 -0.14
C ASP A 197 7.85 -11.81 -0.45
N LEU A 198 8.81 -11.31 0.32
CA LEU A 198 9.28 -9.92 0.19
C LEU A 198 9.96 -9.66 -1.15
N GLU A 199 10.87 -10.56 -1.56
CA GLU A 199 11.63 -10.43 -2.78
C GLU A 199 10.74 -10.50 -4.02
N GLY A 200 9.88 -11.53 -4.11
CA GLY A 200 8.93 -11.65 -5.21
C GLY A 200 7.93 -10.51 -5.29
N THR A 201 7.49 -9.98 -4.13
CA THR A 201 6.61 -8.80 -4.07
C THR A 201 7.29 -7.57 -4.68
N LEU A 202 8.51 -7.29 -4.26
CA LEU A 202 9.28 -6.15 -4.77
C LEU A 202 9.65 -6.31 -6.25
N LEU A 203 10.01 -7.52 -6.68
CA LEU A 203 10.29 -7.82 -8.09
C LEU A 203 9.06 -7.57 -8.98
N ARG A 204 7.87 -8.02 -8.55
CA ARG A 204 6.62 -7.78 -9.29
C ARG A 204 6.26 -6.30 -9.33
N ALA A 205 6.45 -5.59 -8.22
CA ALA A 205 6.26 -4.15 -8.18
C ALA A 205 7.25 -3.41 -9.08
N ALA A 206 8.54 -3.76 -9.06
CA ALA A 206 9.57 -3.16 -9.91
C ALA A 206 9.25 -3.34 -11.40
N ARG A 207 8.79 -4.51 -11.82
CA ARG A 207 8.37 -4.79 -13.21
C ARG A 207 7.22 -3.92 -13.69
N ALA A 208 6.40 -3.38 -12.80
CA ALA A 208 5.29 -2.50 -13.15
C ALA A 208 5.74 -1.05 -13.35
N LEU A 209 6.95 -0.67 -12.89
CA LEU A 209 7.48 0.68 -13.04
C LEU A 209 7.86 0.99 -14.48
N LYS A 210 7.63 2.24 -14.87
CA LYS A 210 8.32 2.87 -16.02
C LYS A 210 9.81 3.08 -15.68
N PRO A 211 10.68 3.31 -16.67
CA PRO A 211 12.10 3.58 -16.42
C PRO A 211 12.37 4.71 -15.43
N VAL A 212 11.53 5.74 -15.40
CA VAL A 212 11.61 6.87 -14.46
C VAL A 212 10.73 6.70 -13.22
N GLY A 213 10.10 5.54 -13.07
CA GLY A 213 9.23 5.24 -11.94
C GLY A 213 10.02 4.86 -10.69
N ARG A 214 9.39 4.99 -9.52
CA ARG A 214 9.99 4.63 -8.25
C ARG A 214 9.03 3.96 -7.30
N ILE A 215 9.59 3.18 -6.39
CA ILE A 215 8.89 2.62 -5.22
C ILE A 215 9.22 3.46 -3.99
N ILE A 216 8.21 3.77 -3.19
CA ILE A 216 8.38 4.42 -1.89
C ILE A 216 7.75 3.54 -0.81
N ILE A 217 8.53 3.19 0.21
CA ILE A 217 8.09 2.39 1.35
C ILE A 217 8.03 3.29 2.57
N LEU A 218 6.86 3.32 3.23
CA LEU A 218 6.57 4.14 4.40
C LEU A 218 6.00 3.27 5.52
N ASP A 219 6.23 3.68 6.76
CA ASP A 219 5.53 3.19 7.96
C ASP A 219 5.51 1.66 8.14
N SER A 220 6.38 0.92 7.44
CA SER A 220 6.67 -0.47 7.79
C SER A 220 7.67 -0.51 8.94
N PRO A 221 7.45 -1.36 9.96
CA PRO A 221 8.37 -1.47 11.09
C PRO A 221 9.70 -2.11 10.64
N ILE A 222 10.77 -1.33 10.73
CA ILE A 222 12.13 -1.75 10.37
C ILE A 222 12.95 -1.94 11.62
N THR A 223 13.59 -3.09 11.74
CA THR A 223 14.50 -3.46 12.84
C THR A 223 15.89 -3.80 12.30
N ARG A 224 16.86 -3.91 13.21
CA ARG A 224 18.21 -4.33 12.81
C ARG A 224 18.23 -5.75 12.24
N ARG A 225 17.41 -6.66 12.81
CA ARG A 225 17.23 -8.06 12.37
C ARG A 225 15.73 -8.31 12.19
N PRO A 226 15.34 -9.22 11.28
CA PRO A 226 13.95 -9.61 11.16
C PRO A 226 13.43 -10.12 12.51
N PHE A 227 12.18 -9.81 12.81
CA PHE A 227 11.53 -10.26 14.03
C PHE A 227 10.12 -10.75 13.70
N PRO A 228 9.69 -11.91 14.22
CA PRO A 228 8.30 -12.34 14.08
C PRO A 228 7.39 -11.24 14.63
N GLY A 229 6.34 -10.91 13.90
CA GLY A 229 5.38 -9.91 14.31
C GLY A 229 4.50 -10.40 15.46
N THR A 230 3.35 -9.77 15.60
CA THR A 230 2.38 -10.06 16.69
C THR A 230 1.58 -11.34 16.48
N GLY A 231 1.92 -12.16 15.49
CA GLY A 231 1.17 -13.37 15.10
C GLY A 231 -0.02 -13.10 14.19
N ARG A 232 -0.15 -11.88 13.67
CA ARG A 232 -1.26 -11.40 12.81
C ARG A 232 -0.90 -11.41 11.32
N GLY A 233 0.05 -12.24 10.92
CA GLY A 233 0.57 -12.21 9.55
C GLY A 233 1.50 -11.04 9.24
N ASP A 234 1.70 -10.13 10.20
CA ASP A 234 2.67 -9.05 10.14
C ASP A 234 4.05 -9.53 10.61
N ARG A 235 5.10 -8.88 10.15
CA ARG A 235 6.47 -9.09 10.64
C ARG A 235 7.23 -7.77 10.68
N HIS A 236 8.27 -7.71 11.47
CA HIS A 236 9.22 -6.61 11.41
C HIS A 236 10.29 -6.92 10.38
N LEU A 237 10.44 -6.03 9.41
CA LEU A 237 11.42 -6.21 8.34
C LEU A 237 12.82 -5.92 8.86
N GLY A 238 13.76 -6.82 8.58
CA GLY A 238 15.17 -6.55 8.82
C GLY A 238 15.68 -5.52 7.80
N ARG A 239 16.47 -4.53 8.27
CA ARG A 239 17.04 -3.52 7.37
C ARG A 239 17.90 -4.14 6.27
N GLN A 240 18.74 -5.11 6.61
CA GLN A 240 19.60 -5.80 5.65
C GLN A 240 18.77 -6.67 4.70
N GLU A 241 17.80 -7.39 5.23
CA GLU A 241 16.86 -8.20 4.45
C GLU A 241 16.13 -7.36 3.39
N LEU A 242 15.53 -6.23 3.81
CA LEU A 242 14.84 -5.34 2.86
C LEU A 242 15.79 -4.76 1.82
N ASN A 243 17.01 -4.40 2.22
CA ASN A 243 18.02 -3.88 1.29
C ASN A 243 18.40 -4.95 0.23
N GLN A 244 18.63 -6.19 0.66
CA GLN A 244 18.94 -7.31 -0.23
C GLN A 244 17.78 -7.61 -1.20
N ALA A 245 16.55 -7.63 -0.70
CA ALA A 245 15.36 -7.88 -1.53
C ALA A 245 15.14 -6.77 -2.57
N LEU A 246 15.40 -5.51 -2.23
CA LEU A 246 15.34 -4.39 -3.17
C LEU A 246 16.41 -4.51 -4.26
N LEU A 247 17.65 -4.82 -3.89
CA LEU A 247 18.74 -5.02 -4.85
C LEU A 247 18.46 -6.22 -5.77
N ALA A 248 17.97 -7.33 -5.24
CA ALA A 248 17.57 -8.51 -6.02
C ALA A 248 16.41 -8.22 -7.00
N ALA A 249 15.54 -7.27 -6.66
CA ALA A 249 14.48 -6.79 -7.54
C ALA A 249 14.96 -5.77 -8.59
N GLY A 250 16.27 -5.48 -8.69
CA GLY A 250 16.83 -4.50 -9.61
C GLY A 250 16.58 -3.05 -9.20
N LEU A 251 16.45 -2.80 -7.90
CA LEU A 251 16.17 -1.49 -7.35
C LEU A 251 17.36 -0.95 -6.53
N SER A 252 17.61 0.34 -6.62
CA SER A 252 18.63 1.05 -5.82
C SER A 252 17.97 1.76 -4.64
N PRO A 253 18.08 1.23 -3.40
CA PRO A 253 17.44 1.81 -2.24
C PRO A 253 18.19 3.01 -1.66
N ARG A 254 17.46 4.07 -1.35
CA ARG A 254 17.93 5.24 -0.59
C ARG A 254 17.08 5.40 0.67
N TRP A 255 17.73 5.40 1.81
CA TRP A 255 17.10 5.45 3.12
C TRP A 255 17.02 6.88 3.63
N ILE A 256 15.82 7.34 3.98
CA ILE A 256 15.56 8.66 4.52
C ILE A 256 15.06 8.54 5.95
N SER A 257 15.78 9.19 6.88
CA SER A 257 15.31 9.30 8.25
C SER A 257 14.20 10.34 8.32
N VAL A 258 13.02 9.92 8.71
CA VAL A 258 11.89 10.82 8.95
C VAL A 258 12.01 11.40 10.35
N ARG A 259 12.00 12.73 10.47
CA ARG A 259 12.04 13.41 11.76
C ARG A 259 10.84 13.02 12.61
N ARG A 260 11.10 12.51 13.81
CA ARG A 260 10.08 12.10 14.78
C ARG A 260 10.11 13.03 15.99
N GLY A 261 8.93 13.33 16.54
CA GLY A 261 8.80 14.19 17.72
C GLY A 261 9.23 13.52 19.02
N VAL A 262 9.33 14.32 20.10
CA VAL A 262 9.76 13.86 21.46
C VAL A 262 8.90 12.69 21.97
N ARG A 263 7.60 12.66 21.66
CA ARG A 263 6.69 11.56 22.05
C ARG A 263 7.13 10.22 21.46
N TRP A 264 7.63 10.22 20.23
CA TRP A 264 8.18 9.03 19.58
C TRP A 264 9.37 8.49 20.36
N TRP A 265 10.34 9.33 20.69
CA TRP A 265 11.52 8.91 21.43
C TRP A 265 11.20 8.37 22.82
N ARG A 266 10.26 9.00 23.55
CA ARG A 266 9.78 8.46 24.83
C ARG A 266 9.13 7.10 24.68
N HIS A 267 8.43 6.84 23.59
CA HIS A 267 7.83 5.53 23.29
C HIS A 267 8.89 4.49 22.99
N GLN A 268 9.94 4.85 22.23
CA GLN A 268 11.08 3.97 21.94
C GLN A 268 11.81 3.52 23.21
N VAL A 269 12.09 4.45 24.12
CA VAL A 269 12.74 4.12 25.40
C VAL A 269 11.91 3.10 26.20
N LYS A 270 10.59 3.28 26.26
CA LYS A 270 9.70 2.29 26.89
C LYS A 270 9.70 0.95 26.16
N GLY A 271 9.77 0.95 24.83
CA GLY A 271 9.85 -0.24 23.99
C GLY A 271 11.14 -1.04 24.22
N ILE A 272 12.28 -0.36 24.33
CA ILE A 272 13.58 -0.99 24.65
C ILE A 272 13.50 -1.74 25.99
N VAL A 273 12.92 -1.10 27.00
CA VAL A 273 12.79 -1.69 28.34
C VAL A 273 11.86 -2.92 28.33
N ARG A 274 10.81 -2.92 27.49
CA ARG A 274 9.81 -4.00 27.47
C ARG A 274 10.13 -5.14 26.51
N HIS A 275 10.75 -4.84 25.37
CA HIS A 275 10.86 -5.78 24.24
C HIS A 275 12.29 -5.94 23.71
N ASN A 276 13.27 -5.28 24.32
CA ASN A 276 14.67 -5.26 23.87
C ASN A 276 14.85 -4.96 22.36
N ALA A 277 13.92 -4.19 21.78
CA ALA A 277 13.89 -3.87 20.36
C ALA A 277 13.65 -2.37 20.11
N ILE A 278 14.41 -1.81 19.19
CA ILE A 278 14.21 -0.46 18.66
C ILE A 278 13.55 -0.61 17.29
N PHE A 279 12.38 -0.01 17.15
CA PHE A 279 11.67 0.06 15.89
C PHE A 279 11.94 1.40 15.22
N SER A 280 12.17 1.38 13.92
CA SER A 280 12.22 2.60 13.12
C SER A 280 11.20 2.52 11.97
N PHE A 281 10.72 3.67 11.58
CA PHE A 281 9.87 3.83 10.40
C PHE A 281 10.54 4.82 9.45
N PRO A 282 11.64 4.44 8.79
CA PRO A 282 12.25 5.25 7.76
C PRO A 282 11.35 5.31 6.54
N MET A 283 11.58 6.28 5.67
CA MET A 283 11.13 6.21 4.29
C MET A 283 12.24 5.59 3.45
N VAL A 284 11.89 4.61 2.61
CA VAL A 284 12.81 4.03 1.64
C VAL A 284 12.33 4.43 0.26
N ILE A 285 13.20 5.05 -0.51
CA ILE A 285 12.99 5.36 -1.92
C ILE A 285 13.82 4.35 -2.71
N ALA A 286 13.20 3.70 -3.68
CA ALA A 286 13.86 2.71 -4.52
C ALA A 286 13.60 3.01 -6.00
N ASP A 287 14.66 3.36 -6.69
CA ASP A 287 14.67 3.65 -8.12
C ASP A 287 15.15 2.42 -8.90
N LEU A 288 14.69 2.21 -10.13
CA LEU A 288 15.22 1.15 -10.98
C LEU A 288 16.72 1.36 -11.19
N GLN A 289 17.47 0.27 -11.17
CA GLN A 289 18.88 0.30 -11.55
C GLN A 289 19.00 0.57 -13.05
N PRO A 290 19.98 1.38 -13.46
CA PRO A 290 20.21 1.70 -14.88
C PRO A 290 20.56 0.47 -15.72
#